data_69a7a16400b231879f3de08b15078329
#
_entry.id   69a7a16400b231879f3de08b15078329
#
_cell.length_a   1.000
_cell.length_b   1.000
_cell.length_c   1.000
_cell.angle_alpha   90.00
_cell.angle_beta   90.00
_cell.angle_gamma   90.00
#
_symmetry.space_group_name_H-M   'P 1'
#
loop_
_entity.id
_entity.type
_entity.pdbx_description
1 polymer ?
#
loop_
_entity_poly.entity_id
_entity_poly.type
_entity_poly.pdbx_seq_one_letter_code
_entity_poly.pdbx_strand_id
1 'polypeptide(L)'
;MEVSHGKIRVRHQRIALKERGLRLLPGQPYFDDYEAATADRETVSVGSLYRGRVAIINMWGSWCGPCRAHAKALIPIYEKYRDAGLTVVAIAREWNMDSFRRAMERDQYPWPSLVDYQDRYGVWEKHANKNGSGKILLIDRDGTILSTSNDAEELEPIIKKALNIE
;
A
#
# COMPACT_ATOMS: atom_id res chain seq x y z
N MET A 1 -22.53 -15.83 19.23
CA MET A 1 -21.26 -15.82 19.98
C MET A 1 -20.02 -16.24 19.18
N GLU A 2 -20.13 -17.02 18.12
CA GLU A 2 -18.99 -17.42 17.28
C GLU A 2 -18.33 -16.28 16.48
N VAL A 3 -19.09 -15.25 16.10
CA VAL A 3 -18.59 -14.12 15.30
C VAL A 3 -17.58 -13.25 16.07
N SER A 4 -17.61 -13.24 17.41
CA SER A 4 -16.68 -12.45 18.22
C SER A 4 -15.30 -13.09 18.34
N HIS A 5 -15.20 -14.43 18.30
CA HIS A 5 -13.96 -15.16 18.44
C HIS A 5 -13.02 -14.99 17.24
N GLY A 6 -13.57 -14.95 16.03
CA GLY A 6 -12.77 -14.71 14.81
C GLY A 6 -12.15 -13.31 14.76
N LYS A 7 -12.91 -12.29 15.12
CA LYS A 7 -12.44 -10.89 15.14
C LYS A 7 -11.37 -10.67 16.22
N ILE A 8 -11.54 -11.28 17.39
CA ILE A 8 -10.59 -11.20 18.50
C ILE A 8 -9.27 -11.91 18.12
N ARG A 9 -9.35 -13.07 17.48
CA ARG A 9 -8.17 -13.86 17.08
C ARG A 9 -7.31 -13.12 16.06
N VAL A 10 -7.92 -12.51 15.05
CA VAL A 10 -7.21 -11.69 14.05
C VAL A 10 -6.57 -10.46 14.71
N ARG A 11 -7.27 -9.82 15.66
CA ARG A 11 -6.75 -8.65 16.38
C ARG A 11 -5.54 -9.02 17.25
N HIS A 12 -5.59 -10.15 17.95
CA HIS A 12 -4.46 -10.63 18.76
C HIS A 12 -3.26 -11.01 17.89
N GLN A 13 -3.46 -11.65 16.74
CA GLN A 13 -2.37 -11.97 15.81
C GLN A 13 -1.68 -10.70 15.30
N ARG A 14 -2.42 -9.65 14.99
CA ARG A 14 -1.87 -8.36 14.54
C ARG A 14 -1.10 -7.65 15.63
N ILE A 15 -1.60 -7.65 16.86
CA ILE A 15 -0.90 -7.08 18.02
C ILE A 15 0.39 -7.86 18.25
N ALA A 16 0.34 -9.19 18.22
CA ALA A 16 1.51 -10.05 18.42
C ALA A 16 2.59 -9.84 17.33
N LEU A 17 2.18 -9.63 16.06
CA LEU A 17 3.09 -9.32 14.96
C LEU A 17 3.75 -7.95 15.16
N LYS A 18 3.00 -6.95 15.60
CA LYS A 18 3.50 -5.62 15.92
C LYS A 18 4.48 -5.64 17.10
N GLU A 19 4.12 -6.33 18.17
CA GLU A 19 4.93 -6.45 19.40
C GLU A 19 6.24 -7.21 19.17
N ARG A 20 6.25 -8.17 18.24
CA ARG A 20 7.43 -8.95 17.89
C ARG A 20 8.35 -8.25 16.87
N GLY A 21 8.00 -7.04 16.40
CA GLY A 21 8.76 -6.34 15.38
C GLY A 21 8.81 -7.08 14.05
N LEU A 22 7.89 -8.01 13.82
CA LEU A 22 7.82 -8.77 12.58
C LEU A 22 7.33 -7.87 11.44
N ARG A 23 8.05 -7.92 10.32
CA ARG A 23 7.63 -7.25 9.08
C ARG A 23 6.46 -8.02 8.46
N LEU A 24 5.60 -7.31 7.76
CA LEU A 24 4.57 -7.93 6.95
C LEU A 24 5.23 -8.75 5.84
N LEU A 25 4.85 -10.02 5.71
CA LEU A 25 5.47 -10.98 4.82
C LEU A 25 4.43 -11.64 3.90
N PRO A 26 4.85 -12.17 2.74
CA PRO A 26 3.96 -12.95 1.88
C PRO A 26 3.29 -14.10 2.65
N GLY A 27 2.03 -14.34 2.37
CA GLY A 27 1.21 -15.35 3.03
C GLY A 27 0.50 -14.86 4.30
N GLN A 28 0.87 -13.71 4.82
CA GLN A 28 0.26 -13.12 6.02
C GLN A 28 -0.87 -12.16 5.66
N PRO A 29 -1.83 -11.94 6.59
CA PRO A 29 -2.90 -10.97 6.35
C PRO A 29 -2.37 -9.55 6.42
N TYR A 30 -2.80 -8.72 5.49
CA TYR A 30 -2.65 -7.28 5.55
C TYR A 30 -3.68 -6.67 6.51
N PHE A 31 -3.57 -5.39 6.81
CA PHE A 31 -4.52 -4.68 7.67
C PHE A 31 -5.91 -4.62 7.03
N ASP A 32 -6.96 -4.74 7.85
CA ASP A 32 -8.34 -4.53 7.37
C ASP A 32 -8.57 -3.08 6.99
N ASP A 33 -8.03 -2.17 7.80
CA ASP A 33 -8.18 -0.75 7.60
C ASP A 33 -7.15 0.04 8.40
N TYR A 34 -6.89 1.23 7.92
CA TYR A 34 -6.18 2.30 8.61
C TYR A 34 -6.51 3.61 7.91
N GLU A 35 -6.08 4.72 8.46
CA GLU A 35 -6.39 6.03 7.93
C GLU A 35 -5.17 6.70 7.29
N ALA A 36 -5.44 7.51 6.30
CA ALA A 36 -4.53 8.49 5.71
C ALA A 36 -5.37 9.67 5.23
N ALA A 37 -4.78 10.65 4.59
CA ALA A 37 -5.52 11.78 4.06
C ALA A 37 -5.44 11.87 2.54
N THR A 38 -6.43 12.51 1.93
CA THR A 38 -6.34 12.96 0.53
C THR A 38 -5.33 14.11 0.42
N ALA A 39 -5.00 14.48 -0.81
CA ALA A 39 -4.16 15.65 -1.08
C ALA A 39 -4.76 16.95 -0.50
N ASP A 40 -6.07 17.01 -0.35
CA ASP A 40 -6.80 18.12 0.26
C ASP A 40 -6.95 17.99 1.80
N ARG A 41 -6.24 17.03 2.39
CA ARG A 41 -6.20 16.76 3.84
C ARG A 41 -7.49 16.22 4.45
N GLU A 42 -8.36 15.62 3.64
CA GLU A 42 -9.52 14.91 4.14
C GLU A 42 -9.13 13.49 4.58
N THR A 43 -9.47 13.14 5.83
CA THR A 43 -9.21 11.79 6.36
C THR A 43 -10.06 10.75 5.64
N VAL A 44 -9.43 9.67 5.21
CA VAL A 44 -10.10 8.57 4.51
C VAL A 44 -9.70 7.22 5.09
N SER A 45 -10.61 6.26 5.00
CA SER A 45 -10.35 4.85 5.25
C SER A 45 -9.55 4.28 4.07
N VAL A 46 -8.30 3.89 4.30
CA VAL A 46 -7.47 3.29 3.26
C VAL A 46 -8.00 1.92 2.87
N GLY A 47 -8.53 1.16 3.85
CA GLY A 47 -9.11 -0.15 3.60
C GLY A 47 -10.28 -0.13 2.62
N SER A 48 -11.05 0.96 2.57
CA SER A 48 -12.13 1.11 1.61
C SER A 48 -11.65 1.09 0.15
N LEU A 49 -10.37 1.37 -0.09
CA LEU A 49 -9.77 1.44 -1.42
C LEU A 49 -9.21 0.09 -1.89
N TYR A 50 -8.83 -0.81 -0.99
CA TYR A 50 -8.21 -2.07 -1.38
C TYR A 50 -8.98 -3.33 -0.98
N ARG A 51 -9.94 -3.27 -0.06
CA ARG A 51 -10.69 -4.46 0.36
C ARG A 51 -11.40 -5.13 -0.81
N GLY A 52 -11.22 -6.45 -0.92
CA GLY A 52 -11.83 -7.24 -1.99
C GLY A 52 -11.22 -7.05 -3.37
N ARG A 53 -10.08 -6.39 -3.46
CA ARG A 53 -9.39 -6.08 -4.72
C ARG A 53 -7.97 -6.65 -4.72
N VAL A 54 -7.47 -6.98 -5.90
CA VAL A 54 -6.03 -7.16 -6.10
C VAL A 54 -5.42 -5.77 -6.14
N ALA A 55 -4.62 -5.44 -5.13
CA ALA A 55 -4.16 -4.08 -4.93
C ALA A 55 -2.65 -4.00 -4.69
N ILE A 56 -2.02 -3.01 -5.28
CA ILE A 56 -0.66 -2.60 -4.94
C ILE A 56 -0.77 -1.47 -3.92
N ILE A 57 -0.15 -1.65 -2.76
CA ILE A 57 0.02 -0.59 -1.77
C ILE A 57 1.40 0.02 -2.02
N ASN A 58 1.44 1.25 -2.48
CA ASN A 58 2.66 1.95 -2.82
C ASN A 58 2.95 3.04 -1.79
N MET A 59 3.83 2.76 -0.86
CA MET A 59 4.31 3.71 0.14
C MET A 59 5.54 4.42 -0.41
N TRP A 60 5.44 5.73 -0.59
CA TRP A 60 6.48 6.54 -1.23
C TRP A 60 6.61 7.92 -0.58
N GLY A 61 7.46 8.74 -1.13
CA GLY A 61 7.61 10.15 -0.74
C GLY A 61 8.29 10.94 -1.83
N SER A 62 7.99 12.22 -1.93
CA SER A 62 8.61 13.11 -2.92
C SER A 62 10.13 13.22 -2.77
N TRP A 63 10.62 13.01 -1.56
CA TRP A 63 12.03 13.03 -1.18
C TRP A 63 12.78 11.73 -1.48
N CYS A 64 12.07 10.67 -1.86
CA CYS A 64 12.64 9.33 -2.04
C CYS A 64 12.82 9.02 -3.52
N GLY A 65 14.03 9.23 -4.04
CA GLY A 65 14.36 8.94 -5.45
C GLY A 65 14.07 7.50 -5.86
N PRO A 66 14.58 6.47 -5.14
CA PRO A 66 14.30 5.07 -5.45
C PRO A 66 12.81 4.73 -5.41
N CYS A 67 12.05 5.26 -4.44
CA CYS A 67 10.60 5.05 -4.36
C CYS A 67 9.88 5.56 -5.60
N ARG A 68 10.27 6.75 -6.05
CA ARG A 68 9.71 7.37 -7.25
C ARG A 68 10.02 6.57 -8.50
N ALA A 69 11.24 6.05 -8.62
CA ALA A 69 11.64 5.17 -9.72
C ALA A 69 10.83 3.87 -9.73
N HIS A 70 10.66 3.23 -8.59
CA HIS A 70 9.83 2.03 -8.46
C HIS A 70 8.36 2.30 -8.81
N ALA A 71 7.81 3.41 -8.34
CA ALA A 71 6.44 3.80 -8.65
C ALA A 71 6.24 4.04 -10.15
N LYS A 72 7.18 4.71 -10.81
CA LYS A 72 7.12 4.92 -12.26
C LYS A 72 7.16 3.60 -13.03
N ALA A 73 7.91 2.62 -12.57
CA ALA A 73 7.95 1.29 -13.19
C ALA A 73 6.62 0.52 -13.08
N LEU A 74 5.77 0.88 -12.12
CA LEU A 74 4.43 0.30 -11.98
C LEU A 74 3.42 0.88 -12.97
N ILE A 75 3.68 2.03 -13.59
CA ILE A 75 2.72 2.69 -14.48
C ILE A 75 2.30 1.78 -15.64
N PRO A 76 3.23 1.17 -16.42
CA PRO A 76 2.84 0.26 -17.50
C PRO A 76 2.03 -0.94 -17.02
N ILE A 77 2.36 -1.47 -15.85
CA ILE A 77 1.65 -2.61 -15.24
C ILE A 77 0.22 -2.22 -14.88
N TYR A 78 0.06 -1.08 -14.23
CA TYR A 78 -1.27 -0.56 -13.89
C TYR A 78 -2.12 -0.32 -15.15
N GLU A 79 -1.57 0.34 -16.15
CA GLU A 79 -2.27 0.59 -17.40
C GLU A 79 -2.71 -0.70 -18.11
N LYS A 80 -1.88 -1.74 -18.04
CA LYS A 80 -2.17 -3.03 -18.64
C LYS A 80 -3.26 -3.81 -17.91
N TYR A 81 -3.29 -3.76 -16.59
CA TYR A 81 -4.15 -4.64 -15.78
C TYR A 81 -5.29 -3.94 -15.03
N ARG A 82 -5.40 -2.62 -15.08
CA ARG A 82 -6.45 -1.90 -14.38
C ARG A 82 -7.86 -2.33 -14.79
N ASP A 83 -8.09 -2.57 -16.07
CA ASP A 83 -9.39 -3.00 -16.57
C ASP A 83 -9.71 -4.45 -16.18
N ALA A 84 -8.69 -5.25 -15.86
CA ALA A 84 -8.84 -6.60 -15.31
C ALA A 84 -9.03 -6.60 -13.79
N GLY A 85 -8.95 -5.44 -13.14
CA GLY A 85 -9.24 -5.28 -11.71
C GLY A 85 -8.07 -4.89 -10.82
N LEU A 86 -6.88 -4.61 -11.38
CA LEU A 86 -5.75 -4.15 -10.57
C LEU A 86 -5.99 -2.73 -10.05
N THR A 87 -5.80 -2.54 -8.77
CA THR A 87 -5.90 -1.26 -8.08
C THR A 87 -4.53 -0.86 -7.54
N VAL A 88 -4.20 0.43 -7.58
CA VAL A 88 -3.04 0.99 -6.90
C VAL A 88 -3.51 1.97 -5.84
N VAL A 89 -3.06 1.77 -4.62
CA VAL A 89 -3.28 2.68 -3.49
C VAL A 89 -1.93 3.25 -3.08
N ALA A 90 -1.69 4.50 -3.44
CA ALA A 90 -0.45 5.19 -3.11
C ALA A 90 -0.62 6.04 -1.86
N ILE A 91 0.39 6.03 -0.98
CA ILE A 91 0.43 6.85 0.23
C ILE A 91 1.80 7.48 0.33
N ALA A 92 1.85 8.81 0.30
CA ALA A 92 3.09 9.57 0.41
C ALA A 92 3.34 9.99 1.86
N ARG A 93 4.54 9.73 2.36
CA ARG A 93 5.04 10.30 3.61
C ARG A 93 5.68 11.63 3.31
N GLU A 94 5.14 12.73 3.85
CA GLU A 94 5.57 14.07 3.46
C GLU A 94 5.73 15.01 4.65
N TRP A 95 6.71 15.92 4.52
CA TRP A 95 6.91 17.03 5.43
C TRP A 95 6.71 18.38 4.75
N ASN A 96 6.57 18.39 3.42
CA ASN A 96 6.37 19.59 2.60
C ASN A 96 5.39 19.27 1.48
N MET A 97 4.19 19.86 1.53
CA MET A 97 3.15 19.59 0.56
C MET A 97 3.47 20.15 -0.83
N ASP A 98 4.25 21.22 -0.92
CA ASP A 98 4.67 21.75 -2.23
C ASP A 98 5.60 20.76 -2.95
N SER A 99 6.51 20.10 -2.21
CA SER A 99 7.36 19.04 -2.77
C SER A 99 6.53 17.87 -3.27
N PHE A 100 5.49 17.49 -2.53
CA PHE A 100 4.54 16.46 -2.94
C PHE A 100 3.84 16.82 -4.25
N ARG A 101 3.29 18.03 -4.35
CA ARG A 101 2.59 18.49 -5.55
C ARG A 101 3.51 18.52 -6.77
N ARG A 102 4.74 19.01 -6.60
CA ARG A 102 5.74 19.03 -7.68
C ARG A 102 6.11 17.61 -8.15
N ALA A 103 6.25 16.67 -7.23
CA ALA A 103 6.52 15.27 -7.58
C ALA A 103 5.35 14.64 -8.34
N MET A 104 4.12 14.85 -7.89
CA MET A 104 2.91 14.36 -8.59
C MET A 104 2.81 14.94 -10.00
N GLU A 105 3.07 16.23 -10.15
CA GLU A 105 3.04 16.91 -11.45
C GLU A 105 4.15 16.39 -12.38
N ARG A 106 5.36 16.21 -11.88
CA ARG A 106 6.51 15.77 -12.67
C ARG A 106 6.41 14.29 -13.07
N ASP A 107 6.00 13.44 -12.16
CA ASP A 107 6.03 11.98 -12.36
C ASP A 107 4.78 11.44 -13.06
N GLN A 108 3.67 12.19 -13.07
CA GLN A 108 2.43 11.88 -13.82
C GLN A 108 1.87 10.48 -13.52
N TYR A 109 1.78 10.12 -12.24
CA TYR A 109 1.16 8.85 -11.86
C TYR A 109 -0.31 8.80 -12.28
N PRO A 110 -0.80 7.69 -12.90
CA PRO A 110 -2.19 7.55 -13.34
C PRO A 110 -3.16 7.21 -12.20
N TRP A 111 -2.72 7.22 -10.97
CA TRP A 111 -3.52 7.03 -9.76
C TRP A 111 -3.34 8.22 -8.82
N PRO A 112 -4.35 8.51 -7.98
CA PRO A 112 -4.19 9.53 -6.95
C PRO A 112 -3.29 9.02 -5.83
N SER A 113 -2.63 9.92 -5.12
CA SER A 113 -1.87 9.56 -3.93
C SER A 113 -2.53 10.14 -2.68
N LEU A 114 -2.71 9.29 -1.69
CA LEU A 114 -2.97 9.71 -0.32
C LEU A 114 -1.68 10.24 0.29
N VAL A 115 -1.81 10.93 1.41
CA VAL A 115 -0.69 11.56 2.11
C VAL A 115 -0.78 11.27 3.60
N ASP A 116 0.37 10.95 4.19
CA ASP A 116 0.56 10.98 5.63
C ASP A 116 1.53 12.14 5.94
N TYR A 117 0.96 13.33 6.15
CA TYR A 117 1.72 14.56 6.40
C TYR A 117 2.21 14.59 7.84
N GLN A 118 3.53 14.72 7.99
CA GLN A 118 4.20 14.75 9.31
C GLN A 118 3.86 13.55 10.20
N ASP A 119 3.71 12.37 9.60
CA ASP A 119 3.38 11.12 10.30
C ASP A 119 2.10 11.21 11.16
N ARG A 120 1.16 12.07 10.78
CA ARG A 120 -0.08 12.28 11.53
C ARG A 120 -0.88 10.99 11.73
N TYR A 121 -0.86 10.10 10.75
CA TYR A 121 -1.58 8.82 10.80
C TYR A 121 -0.71 7.64 11.20
N GLY A 122 0.59 7.83 11.32
CA GLY A 122 1.52 6.77 11.72
C GLY A 122 1.60 5.60 10.75
N VAL A 123 1.40 5.83 9.45
CA VAL A 123 1.34 4.76 8.43
C VAL A 123 2.64 3.96 8.40
N TRP A 124 3.80 4.64 8.41
CA TRP A 124 5.10 3.95 8.38
C TRP A 124 5.38 3.14 9.63
N GLU A 125 5.08 3.68 10.80
CA GLU A 125 5.22 2.96 12.07
C GLU A 125 4.31 1.73 12.12
N LYS A 126 3.07 1.86 11.64
CA LYS A 126 2.12 0.76 11.54
C LYS A 126 2.64 -0.39 10.68
N HIS A 127 3.40 -0.09 9.63
CA HIS A 127 4.02 -1.07 8.75
C HIS A 127 5.39 -1.56 9.24
N ALA A 128 5.76 -1.26 10.49
CA ALA A 128 7.07 -1.57 11.06
C ALA A 128 8.23 -1.03 10.23
N ASN A 129 8.06 0.17 9.67
CA ASN A 129 9.00 0.83 8.77
C ASN A 129 9.28 2.29 9.16
N LYS A 130 9.19 2.60 10.45
CA LYS A 130 9.27 3.97 10.99
C LYS A 130 10.47 4.76 10.47
N ASN A 131 11.63 4.11 10.37
CA ASN A 131 12.88 4.74 9.94
C ASN A 131 13.23 4.40 8.47
N GLY A 132 12.33 3.73 7.77
CA GLY A 132 12.56 3.30 6.39
C GLY A 132 12.07 4.30 5.36
N SER A 133 12.45 4.04 4.11
CA SER A 133 11.92 4.70 2.93
C SER A 133 10.58 4.06 2.52
N GLY A 134 10.23 4.15 1.26
CA GLY A 134 8.99 3.55 0.76
C GLY A 134 8.98 2.03 0.70
N LYS A 135 7.83 1.48 0.40
CA LYS A 135 7.60 0.05 0.36
C LYS A 135 6.45 -0.27 -0.60
N ILE A 136 6.57 -1.36 -1.31
CA ILE A 136 5.51 -1.87 -2.19
C ILE A 136 5.01 -3.20 -1.63
N LEU A 137 3.69 -3.33 -1.53
CA LEU A 137 3.02 -4.55 -1.11
C LEU A 137 1.95 -4.89 -2.14
N LEU A 138 1.89 -6.15 -2.54
CA LEU A 138 0.81 -6.67 -3.39
C LEU A 138 -0.14 -7.48 -2.53
N ILE A 139 -1.42 -7.13 -2.56
CA ILE A 139 -2.46 -7.69 -1.70
C ILE A 139 -3.50 -8.40 -2.57
N ASP A 140 -3.90 -9.61 -2.19
CA ASP A 140 -4.98 -10.34 -2.85
C ASP A 140 -6.37 -9.87 -2.37
N ARG A 141 -7.41 -10.31 -3.07
CA ARG A 141 -8.81 -9.99 -2.76
C ARG A 141 -9.22 -10.38 -1.35
N ASP A 142 -8.65 -11.46 -0.81
CA ASP A 142 -8.93 -11.92 0.56
C ASP A 142 -8.11 -11.21 1.63
N GLY A 143 -7.26 -10.24 1.22
CA GLY A 143 -6.40 -9.49 2.12
C GLY A 143 -5.05 -10.14 2.41
N THR A 144 -4.72 -11.25 1.76
CA THR A 144 -3.41 -11.90 1.91
C THR A 144 -2.33 -11.12 1.17
N ILE A 145 -1.20 -10.90 1.80
CA ILE A 145 -0.01 -10.33 1.15
C ILE A 145 0.56 -11.37 0.18
N LEU A 146 0.64 -11.01 -1.09
CA LEU A 146 1.20 -11.88 -2.13
C LEU A 146 2.68 -11.63 -2.36
N SER A 147 3.14 -10.40 -2.21
CA SER A 147 4.52 -10.00 -2.46
C SER A 147 4.88 -8.73 -1.70
N THR A 148 6.15 -8.63 -1.33
CA THR A 148 6.76 -7.42 -0.77
C THR A 148 7.89 -6.91 -1.65
N SER A 149 7.99 -7.37 -2.89
CA SER A 149 9.00 -6.94 -3.84
C SER A 149 8.70 -5.52 -4.34
N ASN A 150 9.76 -4.73 -4.51
CA ASN A 150 9.70 -3.41 -5.15
C ASN A 150 9.93 -3.50 -6.67
N ASP A 151 10.19 -4.69 -7.20
CA ASP A 151 10.51 -4.90 -8.61
C ASP A 151 9.24 -5.19 -9.40
N ALA A 152 8.93 -4.31 -10.34
CA ALA A 152 7.77 -4.45 -11.22
C ALA A 152 7.79 -5.74 -12.04
N GLU A 153 8.95 -6.19 -12.49
CA GLU A 153 9.09 -7.44 -13.25
C GLU A 153 8.76 -8.68 -12.41
N GLU A 154 9.12 -8.67 -11.13
CA GLU A 154 8.76 -9.75 -10.21
C GLU A 154 7.28 -9.73 -9.85
N LEU A 155 6.66 -8.55 -9.81
CA LEU A 155 5.24 -8.40 -9.46
C LEU A 155 4.31 -8.85 -10.59
N GLU A 156 4.65 -8.61 -11.83
CA GLU A 156 3.74 -8.84 -12.96
C GLU A 156 3.19 -10.27 -13.03
N PRO A 157 4.02 -11.35 -12.96
CA PRO A 157 3.48 -12.71 -13.01
C PRO A 157 2.57 -13.04 -11.82
N ILE A 158 2.85 -12.48 -10.64
CA ILE A 158 2.01 -12.66 -9.45
C ILE A 158 0.66 -11.95 -9.62
N ILE A 159 0.68 -10.75 -10.19
CA ILE A 159 -0.54 -9.99 -10.53
C ILE A 159 -1.41 -10.76 -11.53
N LYS A 160 -0.81 -11.28 -12.59
CA LYS A 160 -1.52 -12.09 -13.61
C LYS A 160 -2.23 -13.28 -12.96
N LYS A 161 -1.52 -14.01 -12.11
CA LYS A 161 -2.08 -15.15 -11.40
C LYS A 161 -3.25 -14.74 -10.48
N ALA A 162 -3.09 -13.67 -9.72
CA ALA A 162 -4.12 -13.15 -8.81
C ALA A 162 -5.36 -12.68 -9.56
N LEU A 163 -5.19 -12.14 -10.77
CA LEU A 163 -6.29 -11.71 -11.64
C LEU A 163 -6.87 -12.84 -12.51
N ASN A 164 -6.36 -14.07 -12.40
CA ASN A 164 -6.73 -15.22 -13.22
C ASN A 164 -6.51 -14.99 -14.72
N ILE A 165 -5.43 -14.32 -15.08
CA ILE A 165 -5.01 -14.06 -16.47
C ILE A 165 -3.83 -14.97 -16.80
N GLU A 166 -3.92 -15.64 -17.93
CA GLU A 166 -2.82 -16.46 -18.45
C GLU A 166 -1.73 -15.66 -19.18
#